data_2d4424575bcb5e41138d1eb37b8c63cf
#
_entry.id   2d4424575bcb5e41138d1eb37b8c63cf
#
_cell.length_a   1.000
_cell.length_b   1.000
_cell.length_c   1.000
_cell.angle_alpha   90.00
_cell.angle_beta   90.00
_cell.angle_gamma   90.00
#
_symmetry.space_group_name_H-M   'P 1'
#
loop_
_entity.id
_entity.type
_entity.pdbx_description
1 polymer ?
#
loop_
_entity_poly.entity_id
_entity_poly.type
_entity_poly.pdbx_seq_one_letter_code
_entity_poly.pdbx_strand_id
1 'polypeptide(L)'
;MIHKLKILTLLILISCSICAQKFIYDVDFLTFFDNRESHIPSYPSKTLFGTRLSPEIGVEFNDSIYGNHQLIAGVSYIQPFGSTWRDIRLNPTIYYRYRQHGFNLSFGFIPWRNIRTSLPDYLFSDSLTYFSPNIQGVHFSYSSRHGFAEFITDWRGMQSLETREAFRLLLTGEYHYQWFFTGGNAQLNHLANRLNPPVRDGVCDDITAQPFIGFNFSQLTPLDTLALRTSYIFSYQRDRKNNQLFLNHGLLAEFSIKWRFLEAENTLYIGDPLMPLYPQYDSLLNQGESIYQHRIYNKTEFSVYILQFPFVDVRFSWNLHYAQNQPLAHQQLLTAHFNLSALTN
;
A
#
# COMPACT_ATOMS: atom_id res chain seq x y z
N MET A 1 -1.31 43.53 36.16
CA MET A 1 -1.09 44.18 34.83
C MET A 1 0.00 43.47 34.01
N ILE A 2 1.16 43.18 34.55
CA ILE A 2 2.33 42.55 33.89
C ILE A 2 2.04 41.17 33.31
N HIS A 3 1.27 40.29 33.97
CA HIS A 3 0.89 38.98 33.43
C HIS A 3 -0.05 39.06 32.23
N LYS A 4 -1.00 40.00 32.22
CA LYS A 4 -1.89 40.18 31.04
C LYS A 4 -1.12 40.72 29.83
N LEU A 5 -0.10 41.57 30.08
CA LEU A 5 0.77 42.06 29.02
C LEU A 5 1.66 40.96 28.44
N LYS A 6 2.21 40.08 29.25
CA LYS A 6 3.01 38.90 28.78
C LYS A 6 2.17 37.94 27.96
N ILE A 7 0.93 37.66 28.39
CA ILE A 7 -0.02 36.82 27.62
C ILE A 7 -0.38 37.47 26.28
N LEU A 8 -0.65 38.79 26.29
CA LEU A 8 -0.95 39.54 25.05
C LEU A 8 0.25 39.56 24.11
N THR A 9 1.46 39.77 24.63
CA THR A 9 2.70 39.72 23.82
C THR A 9 2.94 38.34 23.25
N LEU A 10 2.70 37.27 24.02
CA LEU A 10 2.80 35.90 23.56
C LEU A 10 1.77 35.59 22.46
N LEU A 11 0.53 36.03 22.63
CA LEU A 11 -0.52 35.91 21.62
C LEU A 11 -0.21 36.71 20.33
N ILE A 12 0.38 37.88 20.42
CA ILE A 12 0.82 38.70 19.28
C ILE A 12 2.01 38.02 18.58
N LEU A 13 2.99 37.46 19.32
CA LEU A 13 4.10 36.74 18.75
C LEU A 13 3.65 35.46 18.03
N ILE A 14 2.68 34.76 18.61
CA ILE A 14 2.05 33.58 17.96
C ILE A 14 1.30 34.01 16.69
N SER A 15 0.55 35.13 16.71
CA SER A 15 -0.20 35.62 15.54
C SER A 15 0.72 36.12 14.41
N CYS A 16 1.87 36.72 14.70
CA CYS A 16 2.85 37.11 13.68
C CYS A 16 3.54 35.92 13.02
N SER A 17 3.70 34.81 13.76
CA SER A 17 4.26 33.56 13.21
C SER A 17 3.27 32.80 12.31
N ILE A 18 1.97 33.02 12.49
CA ILE A 18 0.89 32.36 11.72
C ILE A 18 0.77 32.92 10.29
N CYS A 19 1.22 34.14 10.02
CA CYS A 19 1.13 34.73 8.68
C CYS A 19 2.01 34.05 7.61
N ALA A 20 3.01 33.26 8.01
CA ALA A 20 3.87 32.50 7.09
C ALA A 20 3.47 31.01 6.96
N GLN A 21 2.43 30.58 7.69
CA GLN A 21 2.00 29.20 7.73
C GLN A 21 0.64 29.04 7.07
N LYS A 22 0.53 28.05 6.20
CA LYS A 22 -0.73 27.66 5.57
C LYS A 22 -1.34 26.50 6.36
N PHE A 23 -2.61 26.61 6.72
CA PHE A 23 -3.38 25.49 7.24
C PHE A 23 -3.75 24.56 6.08
N ILE A 24 -3.51 23.28 6.25
CA ILE A 24 -3.83 22.22 5.27
C ILE A 24 -4.74 21.19 5.91
N TYR A 25 -5.62 20.62 5.11
CA TYR A 25 -6.49 19.53 5.52
C TYR A 25 -6.71 18.56 4.37
N ASP A 26 -7.01 17.32 4.72
CA ASP A 26 -7.37 16.22 3.80
C ASP A 26 -8.47 15.40 4.44
N VAL A 27 -9.39 14.88 3.64
CA VAL A 27 -10.40 13.91 4.07
C VAL A 27 -10.48 12.80 3.04
N ASP A 28 -10.09 11.61 3.45
CA ASP A 28 -10.18 10.40 2.66
C ASP A 28 -11.28 9.49 3.25
N PHE A 29 -12.23 9.11 2.41
CA PHE A 29 -13.32 8.23 2.78
C PHE A 29 -13.38 7.05 1.80
N LEU A 30 -13.40 5.84 2.33
CA LEU A 30 -13.50 4.60 1.57
C LEU A 30 -14.59 3.73 2.17
N THR A 31 -15.57 3.32 1.37
CA THR A 31 -16.42 2.17 1.68
C THR A 31 -16.03 1.02 0.76
N PHE A 32 -15.91 -0.16 1.33
CA PHE A 32 -15.51 -1.36 0.62
C PHE A 32 -16.43 -2.53 0.95
N PHE A 33 -16.79 -3.29 -0.07
CA PHE A 33 -17.36 -4.63 0.01
C PHE A 33 -16.46 -5.54 -0.81
N ASP A 34 -15.96 -6.59 -0.20
CA ASP A 34 -15.06 -7.57 -0.79
C ASP A 34 -15.55 -8.96 -0.38
N ASN A 35 -16.14 -9.68 -1.31
CA ASN A 35 -16.68 -11.02 -1.11
C ASN A 35 -15.92 -12.02 -1.97
N ARG A 36 -15.07 -12.79 -1.34
CA ARG A 36 -14.31 -13.89 -1.93
C ARG A 36 -15.03 -15.22 -1.67
N GLU A 37 -15.34 -15.93 -2.73
CA GLU A 37 -15.87 -17.28 -2.68
C GLU A 37 -14.85 -18.25 -3.27
N SER A 38 -14.27 -19.07 -2.41
CA SER A 38 -13.15 -19.95 -2.75
C SER A 38 -13.22 -21.27 -2.00
N HIS A 39 -12.89 -22.34 -2.70
CA HIS A 39 -12.63 -23.67 -2.13
C HIS A 39 -11.12 -24.02 -2.14
N ILE A 40 -10.26 -23.04 -2.38
CA ILE A 40 -8.80 -23.21 -2.37
C ILE A 40 -8.32 -23.11 -0.93
N PRO A 41 -7.71 -24.16 -0.34
CA PRO A 41 -7.34 -24.17 1.08
C PRO A 41 -6.38 -23.05 1.49
N SER A 42 -5.42 -22.69 0.61
CA SER A 42 -4.47 -21.59 0.82
C SER A 42 -5.08 -20.20 0.59
N TYR A 43 -6.28 -20.13 0.04
CA TYR A 43 -6.98 -18.89 -0.31
C TYR A 43 -8.46 -18.99 0.04
N PRO A 44 -8.80 -19.05 1.34
CA PRO A 44 -10.16 -19.35 1.81
C PRO A 44 -11.16 -18.25 1.50
N SER A 45 -12.45 -18.62 1.50
CA SER A 45 -13.55 -17.67 1.41
C SER A 45 -13.49 -16.63 2.51
N LYS A 46 -13.79 -15.39 2.17
CA LYS A 46 -13.73 -14.25 3.09
C LYS A 46 -14.64 -13.14 2.61
N THR A 47 -15.46 -12.60 3.49
CA THR A 47 -16.24 -11.39 3.22
C THR A 47 -15.75 -10.26 4.12
N LEU A 48 -15.34 -9.15 3.51
CA LEU A 48 -14.95 -7.92 4.19
C LEU A 48 -15.90 -6.82 3.75
N PHE A 49 -16.57 -6.20 4.69
CA PHE A 49 -17.50 -5.12 4.41
C PHE A 49 -17.34 -4.05 5.48
N GLY A 50 -17.08 -2.82 5.09
CA GLY A 50 -16.83 -1.76 6.05
C GLY A 50 -16.58 -0.41 5.43
N THR A 51 -16.27 0.53 6.30
CA THR A 51 -15.93 1.90 5.91
C THR A 51 -14.69 2.38 6.65
N ARG A 52 -13.94 3.24 5.99
CA ARG A 52 -12.79 3.96 6.57
C ARG A 52 -12.95 5.44 6.32
N LEU A 53 -12.82 6.25 7.37
CA LEU A 53 -12.76 7.70 7.30
C LEU A 53 -11.43 8.17 7.88
N SER A 54 -10.67 8.91 7.10
CA SER A 54 -9.32 9.36 7.47
C SER A 54 -9.18 10.87 7.31
N PRO A 55 -9.71 11.69 8.26
CA PRO A 55 -9.46 13.12 8.29
C PRO A 55 -8.04 13.41 8.75
N GLU A 56 -7.40 14.36 8.08
CA GLU A 56 -6.08 14.88 8.41
C GLU A 56 -6.12 16.42 8.43
N ILE A 57 -5.39 17.00 9.36
CA ILE A 57 -5.13 18.43 9.45
C ILE A 57 -3.66 18.69 9.63
N GLY A 58 -3.17 19.82 9.20
CA GLY A 58 -1.77 20.13 9.33
C GLY A 58 -1.44 21.59 9.11
N VAL A 59 -0.16 21.88 9.29
CA VAL A 59 0.43 23.17 8.99
C VAL A 59 1.52 23.00 7.95
N GLU A 60 1.56 23.93 7.01
CA GLU A 60 2.53 23.98 5.94
C GLU A 60 3.36 25.26 6.07
N PHE A 61 4.65 25.11 5.98
CA PHE A 61 5.61 26.20 5.79
C PHE A 61 6.31 25.99 4.45
N ASN A 62 6.16 26.95 3.56
CA ASN A 62 6.75 26.90 2.23
C ASN A 62 7.79 28.02 2.09
N ASP A 63 9.02 27.65 1.83
CA ASP A 63 10.16 28.55 1.62
C ASP A 63 10.82 28.26 0.28
N SER A 64 11.13 29.30 -0.48
CA SER A 64 11.75 29.16 -1.81
C SER A 64 13.17 28.57 -1.77
N ILE A 65 13.87 28.69 -0.65
CA ILE A 65 15.24 28.21 -0.46
C ILE A 65 15.22 26.85 0.23
N TYR A 66 14.43 26.69 1.29
CA TYR A 66 14.44 25.50 2.16
C TYR A 66 13.36 24.47 1.81
N GLY A 67 12.48 24.78 0.83
CA GLY A 67 11.45 23.88 0.36
C GLY A 67 10.16 23.93 1.16
N ASN A 68 9.31 22.94 0.95
CA ASN A 68 7.99 22.81 1.58
C ASN A 68 8.06 21.84 2.76
N HIS A 69 7.68 22.32 3.92
CA HIS A 69 7.66 21.57 5.18
C HIS A 69 6.23 21.46 5.70
N GLN A 70 5.79 20.27 6.05
CA GLN A 70 4.45 20.00 6.54
C GLN A 70 4.51 19.17 7.81
N LEU A 71 3.71 19.50 8.82
CA LEU A 71 3.43 18.65 9.95
C LEU A 71 1.94 18.32 9.93
N ILE A 72 1.60 17.04 9.84
CA ILE A 72 0.24 16.58 9.61
C ILE A 72 -0.13 15.59 10.71
N ALA A 73 -1.36 15.72 11.23
CA ALA A 73 -1.94 14.81 12.21
C ALA A 73 -3.37 14.46 11.81
N GLY A 74 -3.77 13.24 12.12
CA GLY A 74 -5.10 12.73 11.79
C GLY A 74 -5.35 11.37 12.43
N VAL A 75 -6.43 10.74 12.00
CA VAL A 75 -6.80 9.39 12.43
C VAL A 75 -7.56 8.68 11.33
N SER A 76 -7.26 7.42 11.10
CA SER A 76 -8.10 6.55 10.28
C SER A 76 -9.03 5.76 11.18
N TYR A 77 -10.32 6.11 11.12
CA TYR A 77 -11.42 5.37 11.73
C TYR A 77 -11.88 4.28 10.77
N ILE A 78 -11.84 3.02 11.19
CA ILE A 78 -12.27 1.87 10.40
C ILE A 78 -13.37 1.15 11.15
N GLN A 79 -14.54 1.02 10.51
CA GLN A 79 -15.71 0.31 11.02
C GLN A 79 -16.12 -0.81 10.08
N PRO A 80 -15.91 -2.09 10.43
CA PRO A 80 -16.54 -3.20 9.73
C PRO A 80 -18.07 -3.14 9.93
N PHE A 81 -18.83 -3.40 8.87
CA PHE A 81 -20.30 -3.44 8.99
C PHE A 81 -20.76 -4.75 9.65
N GLY A 82 -21.87 -4.66 10.38
CA GLY A 82 -22.38 -5.78 11.18
C GLY A 82 -21.59 -6.05 12.47
N SER A 83 -20.52 -5.27 12.72
CA SER A 83 -19.71 -5.36 13.94
C SER A 83 -20.23 -4.42 15.04
N THR A 84 -19.69 -4.59 16.25
CA THR A 84 -20.00 -3.72 17.40
C THR A 84 -19.06 -2.54 17.47
N TRP A 85 -19.37 -1.54 18.32
CA TRP A 85 -18.48 -0.42 18.62
C TRP A 85 -17.11 -0.85 19.20
N ARG A 86 -16.99 -2.09 19.70
CA ARG A 86 -15.74 -2.64 20.22
C ARG A 86 -14.77 -3.08 19.11
N ASP A 87 -15.28 -3.27 17.90
CA ASP A 87 -14.53 -3.73 16.73
C ASP A 87 -13.97 -2.57 15.90
N ILE A 88 -14.21 -1.33 16.34
CA ILE A 88 -13.64 -0.12 15.74
C ILE A 88 -12.12 -0.16 15.83
N ARG A 89 -11.47 0.15 14.71
CA ARG A 89 -10.02 0.35 14.66
C ARG A 89 -9.71 1.82 14.46
N LEU A 90 -8.92 2.38 15.36
CA LEU A 90 -8.40 3.74 15.27
C LEU A 90 -6.90 3.66 14.99
N ASN A 91 -6.48 4.09 13.82
CA ASN A 91 -5.08 4.12 13.43
C ASN A 91 -4.62 5.58 13.41
N PRO A 92 -3.68 5.99 14.30
CA PRO A 92 -3.19 7.36 14.30
C PRO A 92 -2.43 7.65 13.02
N THR A 93 -2.55 8.89 12.54
CA THR A 93 -1.75 9.46 11.47
C THR A 93 -1.04 10.67 12.05
N ILE A 94 0.27 10.65 12.07
CA ILE A 94 1.09 11.79 12.47
C ILE A 94 2.43 11.67 11.78
N TYR A 95 2.74 12.63 10.93
CA TYR A 95 3.98 12.60 10.19
C TYR A 95 4.44 14.01 9.80
N TYR A 96 5.76 14.13 9.71
CA TYR A 96 6.41 15.27 9.06
C TYR A 96 6.68 14.93 7.59
N ARG A 97 6.49 15.90 6.70
CA ARG A 97 6.79 15.80 5.28
C ARG A 97 7.62 16.98 4.81
N TYR A 98 8.65 16.67 4.06
CA TYR A 98 9.49 17.64 3.33
C TYR A 98 9.41 17.39 1.83
N ARG A 99 9.25 18.46 1.04
CA ARG A 99 9.24 18.39 -0.42
C ARG A 99 10.08 19.48 -1.03
N GLN A 100 10.96 19.11 -1.97
CA GLN A 100 11.74 20.06 -2.77
C GLN A 100 12.27 19.40 -4.04
N HIS A 101 12.16 20.09 -5.21
CA HIS A 101 12.76 19.67 -6.49
C HIS A 101 12.50 18.21 -6.88
N GLY A 102 11.30 17.71 -6.67
CA GLY A 102 10.94 16.32 -6.95
C GLY A 102 11.24 15.32 -5.84
N PHE A 103 12.01 15.72 -4.81
CA PHE A 103 12.22 14.92 -3.61
C PHE A 103 11.03 15.08 -2.65
N ASN A 104 10.65 13.98 -2.02
CA ASN A 104 9.72 13.95 -0.91
C ASN A 104 10.29 13.02 0.17
N LEU A 105 10.27 13.48 1.42
CA LEU A 105 10.73 12.71 2.56
C LEU A 105 9.68 12.86 3.67
N SER A 106 9.17 11.74 4.16
CA SER A 106 8.17 11.72 5.23
C SER A 106 8.62 10.78 6.35
N PHE A 107 8.32 11.14 7.60
CA PHE A 107 8.64 10.37 8.80
C PHE A 107 7.41 10.29 9.70
N GLY A 108 7.10 9.11 10.21
CA GLY A 108 6.03 8.89 11.20
C GLY A 108 5.02 7.84 10.77
N PHE A 109 3.75 8.07 11.08
CA PHE A 109 2.62 7.24 10.65
C PHE A 109 2.05 7.83 9.36
N ILE A 110 2.53 7.34 8.23
CA ILE A 110 2.32 7.90 6.89
C ILE A 110 1.26 7.07 6.15
N PRO A 111 0.18 7.67 5.63
CA PRO A 111 -0.81 6.92 4.87
C PRO A 111 -0.23 6.23 3.61
N TRP A 112 -0.60 4.96 3.38
CA TRP A 112 -0.23 4.22 2.16
C TRP A 112 -0.70 4.93 0.89
N ARG A 113 -1.78 5.69 0.93
CA ARG A 113 -2.27 6.50 -0.20
C ARG A 113 -1.29 7.59 -0.66
N ASN A 114 -0.26 7.89 0.14
CA ASN A 114 0.79 8.88 -0.23
C ASN A 114 1.89 8.30 -1.11
N ILE A 115 1.96 6.98 -1.27
CA ILE A 115 2.89 6.34 -2.21
C ILE A 115 2.30 6.36 -3.62
N ARG A 116 3.17 6.39 -4.62
CA ARG A 116 2.79 6.39 -6.05
C ARG A 116 2.57 4.99 -6.60
N THR A 117 3.34 4.04 -6.09
CA THR A 117 3.32 2.68 -6.62
C THR A 117 2.10 1.92 -6.15
N SER A 118 1.35 1.34 -7.10
CA SER A 118 0.44 0.25 -6.79
C SER A 118 1.28 -1.02 -6.58
N LEU A 119 1.29 -1.53 -5.37
CA LEU A 119 2.05 -2.73 -5.05
C LEU A 119 1.33 -3.97 -5.60
N PRO A 120 2.07 -4.93 -6.19
CA PRO A 120 1.49 -6.19 -6.64
C PRO A 120 0.86 -7.00 -5.49
N ASP A 121 -0.18 -7.76 -5.80
CA ASP A 121 -0.95 -8.55 -4.81
C ASP A 121 -0.08 -9.54 -4.01
N TYR A 122 1.02 -10.05 -4.60
CA TYR A 122 1.94 -10.93 -3.88
C TYR A 122 2.83 -10.21 -2.86
N LEU A 123 2.87 -8.86 -2.87
CA LEU A 123 3.56 -8.03 -1.86
C LEU A 123 2.60 -7.41 -0.86
N PHE A 124 1.37 -7.11 -1.27
CA PHE A 124 0.41 -6.37 -0.45
C PHE A 124 -1.02 -6.83 -0.73
N SER A 125 -1.64 -7.51 0.27
CA SER A 125 -2.97 -8.08 0.11
C SER A 125 -4.09 -7.05 0.24
N ASP A 126 -5.27 -7.34 -0.36
CA ASP A 126 -6.47 -6.52 -0.25
C ASP A 126 -6.84 -6.20 1.20
N SER A 127 -6.71 -7.19 2.10
CA SER A 127 -7.01 -6.99 3.52
C SER A 127 -6.16 -5.90 4.16
N LEU A 128 -4.90 -5.77 3.77
CA LEU A 128 -4.01 -4.71 4.27
C LEU A 128 -4.42 -3.34 3.75
N THR A 129 -4.86 -3.27 2.51
CA THR A 129 -5.39 -2.03 1.91
C THR A 129 -6.55 -1.46 2.73
N TYR A 130 -7.42 -2.33 3.26
CA TYR A 130 -8.56 -1.89 4.07
C TYR A 130 -8.20 -1.58 5.52
N PHE A 131 -7.40 -2.44 6.17
CA PHE A 131 -7.23 -2.45 7.63
C PHE A 131 -5.89 -1.96 8.15
N SER A 132 -4.90 -1.75 7.28
CA SER A 132 -3.58 -1.23 7.63
C SER A 132 -3.27 0.03 6.83
N PRO A 133 -3.92 1.17 7.14
CA PRO A 133 -3.90 2.35 6.29
C PRO A 133 -2.56 3.08 6.28
N ASN A 134 -1.67 2.82 7.26
CA ASN A 134 -0.46 3.61 7.47
C ASN A 134 0.82 2.78 7.46
N ILE A 135 1.86 3.35 6.86
CA ILE A 135 3.27 2.99 7.03
C ILE A 135 3.72 3.55 8.37
N GLN A 136 4.49 2.80 9.15
CA GLN A 136 5.09 3.25 10.39
C GLN A 136 6.60 3.38 10.24
N GLY A 137 7.09 4.56 9.81
CA GLY A 137 8.52 4.72 9.57
C GLY A 137 8.88 5.86 8.64
N VAL A 138 9.53 5.54 7.53
CA VAL A 138 10.07 6.52 6.58
C VAL A 138 9.55 6.22 5.17
N HIS A 139 9.18 7.26 4.46
CA HIS A 139 8.94 7.23 3.03
C HIS A 139 9.81 8.30 2.36
N PHE A 140 10.71 7.86 1.51
CA PHE A 140 11.51 8.73 0.64
C PHE A 140 11.10 8.47 -0.81
N SER A 141 10.88 9.52 -1.58
CA SER A 141 10.65 9.40 -3.02
C SER A 141 11.32 10.51 -3.80
N TYR A 142 11.70 10.17 -5.01
CA TYR A 142 12.13 11.11 -6.03
C TYR A 142 11.26 10.94 -7.27
N SER A 143 10.77 12.05 -7.81
CA SER A 143 9.94 12.09 -9.00
C SER A 143 10.50 13.05 -10.02
N SER A 144 10.55 12.61 -11.27
CA SER A 144 10.98 13.37 -12.42
C SER A 144 9.95 13.31 -13.54
N ARG A 145 10.21 14.01 -14.65
CA ARG A 145 9.38 13.91 -15.85
C ARG A 145 9.33 12.50 -16.44
N HIS A 146 10.37 11.71 -16.25
CA HIS A 146 10.52 10.40 -16.88
C HIS A 146 10.25 9.22 -15.96
N GLY A 147 9.96 9.45 -14.69
CA GLY A 147 9.72 8.35 -13.76
C GLY A 147 9.91 8.75 -12.31
N PHE A 148 9.88 7.75 -11.45
CA PHE A 148 10.01 7.93 -10.01
C PHE A 148 10.76 6.74 -9.38
N ALA A 149 11.26 6.96 -8.17
CA ALA A 149 11.75 5.91 -7.28
C ALA A 149 11.27 6.21 -5.86
N GLU A 150 10.88 5.17 -5.12
CA GLU A 150 10.42 5.25 -3.74
C GLU A 150 11.13 4.22 -2.88
N PHE A 151 11.50 4.64 -1.67
CA PHE A 151 12.02 3.78 -0.62
C PHE A 151 11.16 3.95 0.63
N ILE A 152 10.72 2.82 1.20
CA ILE A 152 9.82 2.79 2.35
C ILE A 152 10.40 1.88 3.41
N THR A 153 10.40 2.34 4.65
CA THR A 153 10.57 1.49 5.83
C THR A 153 9.25 1.44 6.57
N ASP A 154 8.81 0.24 6.96
CA ASP A 154 7.55 0.04 7.68
C ASP A 154 7.78 -0.88 8.87
N TRP A 155 7.74 -0.32 10.09
CA TRP A 155 7.92 -1.03 11.34
C TRP A 155 6.59 -1.62 11.79
N ARG A 156 6.42 -2.93 11.64
CA ARG A 156 5.15 -3.64 11.82
C ARG A 156 4.95 -4.21 13.22
N GLY A 157 6.03 -4.44 13.95
CA GLY A 157 5.98 -5.01 15.28
C GLY A 157 7.14 -4.53 16.15
N MET A 158 6.82 -3.82 17.25
CA MET A 158 7.82 -3.47 18.25
C MET A 158 8.07 -4.69 19.15
N GLN A 159 9.34 -5.06 19.28
CA GLN A 159 9.73 -6.19 20.12
C GLN A 159 9.24 -6.01 21.56
N SER A 160 8.51 -6.98 22.08
CA SER A 160 8.04 -7.05 23.46
C SER A 160 8.05 -8.50 23.98
N LEU A 161 7.56 -8.74 25.18
CA LEU A 161 7.37 -10.10 25.70
C LEU A 161 6.34 -10.91 24.91
N GLU A 162 5.38 -10.22 24.26
CA GLU A 162 4.26 -10.83 23.54
C GLU A 162 4.40 -10.68 22.03
N THR A 163 5.05 -9.61 21.56
CA THR A 163 5.15 -9.24 20.14
C THR A 163 6.54 -9.50 19.59
N ARG A 164 6.60 -10.15 18.44
CA ARG A 164 7.84 -10.33 17.68
C ARG A 164 8.21 -9.01 17.01
N GLU A 165 9.53 -8.72 16.94
CA GLU A 165 10.01 -7.66 16.08
C GLU A 165 9.73 -7.98 14.62
N ALA A 166 9.12 -7.03 13.92
CA ALA A 166 8.82 -7.18 12.50
C ALA A 166 8.96 -5.84 11.79
N PHE A 167 9.67 -5.82 10.66
CA PHE A 167 9.72 -4.66 9.79
C PHE A 167 9.77 -5.07 8.31
N ARG A 168 9.44 -4.13 7.45
CA ARG A 168 9.54 -4.25 6.01
C ARG A 168 10.35 -3.09 5.44
N LEU A 169 11.22 -3.40 4.48
CA LEU A 169 11.83 -2.43 3.58
C LEU A 169 11.26 -2.66 2.18
N LEU A 170 10.92 -1.58 1.50
CA LEU A 170 10.39 -1.59 0.15
C LEU A 170 11.16 -0.59 -0.70
N LEU A 171 11.59 -1.03 -1.87
CA LEU A 171 12.15 -0.18 -2.92
C LEU A 171 11.32 -0.41 -4.19
N THR A 172 10.83 0.66 -4.78
CA THR A 172 10.03 0.59 -6.00
C THR A 172 10.37 1.76 -6.90
N GLY A 173 10.19 1.59 -8.20
CA GLY A 173 10.39 2.67 -9.14
C GLY A 173 10.11 2.27 -10.57
N GLU A 174 9.85 3.30 -11.38
CA GLU A 174 9.49 3.14 -12.77
C GLU A 174 10.07 4.30 -13.61
N TYR A 175 10.56 3.97 -14.78
CA TYR A 175 11.06 4.90 -15.79
C TYR A 175 10.27 4.73 -17.08
N HIS A 176 9.82 5.85 -17.65
CA HIS A 176 9.01 5.89 -18.89
C HIS A 176 9.77 6.58 -20.02
N TYR A 177 9.70 5.97 -21.17
CA TYR A 177 10.17 6.56 -22.42
C TYR A 177 9.18 6.26 -23.56
N GLN A 178 8.43 7.28 -23.97
CA GLN A 178 7.33 7.13 -24.95
C GLN A 178 6.33 6.04 -24.51
N TRP A 179 6.19 4.98 -25.31
CA TRP A 179 5.31 3.84 -25.06
C TRP A 179 5.99 2.69 -24.28
N PHE A 180 7.28 2.82 -23.98
CA PHE A 180 8.05 1.84 -23.19
C PHE A 180 8.19 2.30 -21.75
N PHE A 181 8.10 1.36 -20.82
CA PHE A 181 8.47 1.60 -19.42
C PHE A 181 9.21 0.41 -18.83
N THR A 182 10.02 0.69 -17.84
CA THR A 182 10.79 -0.33 -17.10
C THR A 182 10.93 0.09 -15.65
N GLY A 183 11.14 -0.87 -14.78
CA GLY A 183 11.28 -0.59 -13.36
C GLY A 183 11.45 -1.84 -12.53
N GLY A 184 11.07 -1.76 -11.28
CA GLY A 184 11.09 -2.90 -10.39
C GLY A 184 10.53 -2.62 -9.01
N ASN A 185 10.22 -3.71 -8.31
CA ASN A 185 9.89 -3.74 -6.91
C ASN A 185 10.89 -4.64 -6.19
N ALA A 186 11.34 -4.23 -5.02
CA ALA A 186 12.13 -5.08 -4.14
C ALA A 186 11.63 -4.93 -2.70
N GLN A 187 11.54 -6.04 -1.99
CA GLN A 187 11.04 -6.09 -0.62
C GLN A 187 11.97 -6.93 0.24
N LEU A 188 12.12 -6.52 1.50
CA LEU A 188 12.65 -7.34 2.58
C LEU A 188 11.67 -7.28 3.73
N ASN A 189 11.08 -8.43 4.11
CA ASN A 189 10.37 -8.61 5.36
C ASN A 189 11.29 -9.33 6.36
N HIS A 190 11.38 -8.79 7.55
CA HIS A 190 12.13 -9.36 8.66
C HIS A 190 11.20 -9.65 9.83
N LEU A 191 11.31 -10.85 10.37
CA LEU A 191 10.56 -11.29 11.53
C LEU A 191 11.53 -11.90 12.55
N ALA A 192 11.81 -11.17 13.62
CA ALA A 192 12.76 -11.59 14.66
C ALA A 192 12.04 -12.21 15.88
N ASN A 193 12.77 -12.35 16.98
CA ASN A 193 12.26 -12.94 18.22
C ASN A 193 11.46 -11.94 19.06
N ARG A 194 10.63 -12.45 19.95
CA ARG A 194 10.13 -11.69 21.12
C ARG A 194 11.27 -11.39 22.08
N LEU A 195 11.02 -10.48 23.00
CA LEU A 195 11.94 -10.20 24.10
C LEU A 195 11.92 -11.36 25.09
N ASN A 196 13.09 -11.99 25.35
CA ASN A 196 13.26 -13.09 26.30
C ASN A 196 12.21 -14.22 26.21
N PRO A 197 11.94 -14.79 25.03
CA PRO A 197 10.95 -15.86 24.90
C PRO A 197 11.45 -17.12 25.63
N PRO A 198 10.55 -17.90 26.26
CA PRO A 198 10.90 -19.17 26.93
C PRO A 198 11.55 -20.16 25.96
N VAL A 199 11.07 -20.16 24.72
CA VAL A 199 11.66 -20.88 23.57
C VAL A 199 11.87 -19.84 22.46
N ARG A 200 13.04 -19.80 21.87
CA ARG A 200 13.36 -18.87 20.79
C ARG A 200 12.38 -19.03 19.62
N ASP A 201 11.75 -17.94 19.22
CA ASP A 201 10.83 -17.92 18.07
C ASP A 201 11.54 -18.22 16.74
N GLY A 202 12.80 -17.78 16.64
CA GLY A 202 13.60 -17.84 15.43
C GLY A 202 13.53 -16.54 14.62
N VAL A 203 14.49 -16.36 13.74
CA VAL A 203 14.54 -15.22 12.82
C VAL A 203 14.21 -15.73 11.42
N CYS A 204 13.27 -15.05 10.77
CA CYS A 204 12.85 -15.33 9.41
C CYS A 204 13.04 -14.09 8.54
N ASP A 205 13.50 -14.31 7.33
CA ASP A 205 13.66 -13.29 6.31
C ASP A 205 12.88 -13.69 5.05
N ASP A 206 12.20 -12.72 4.44
CA ASP A 206 11.55 -12.86 3.14
C ASP A 206 12.03 -11.70 2.25
N ILE A 207 12.81 -12.03 1.22
CA ILE A 207 13.34 -11.05 0.27
C ILE A 207 12.76 -11.36 -1.10
N THR A 208 12.18 -10.37 -1.75
CA THR A 208 11.64 -10.50 -3.10
C THR A 208 12.16 -9.36 -3.97
N ALA A 209 12.51 -9.66 -5.21
CA ALA A 209 12.88 -8.68 -6.23
C ALA A 209 12.14 -8.99 -7.54
N GLN A 210 11.56 -7.95 -8.15
CA GLN A 210 10.77 -8.03 -9.38
C GLN A 210 11.22 -6.94 -10.35
N PRO A 211 12.27 -7.12 -11.15
CA PRO A 211 12.49 -6.27 -12.32
C PRO A 211 11.39 -6.51 -13.37
N PHE A 212 10.97 -5.46 -14.04
CA PHE A 212 9.95 -5.52 -15.10
C PHE A 212 10.26 -4.62 -16.28
N ILE A 213 9.68 -4.99 -17.42
CA ILE A 213 9.57 -4.17 -18.62
C ILE A 213 8.12 -4.14 -19.08
N GLY A 214 7.72 -3.07 -19.70
CA GLY A 214 6.34 -2.96 -20.20
C GLY A 214 6.18 -1.98 -21.33
N PHE A 215 4.99 -2.03 -21.91
CA PHE A 215 4.57 -1.22 -23.03
C PHE A 215 3.18 -0.64 -22.76
N ASN A 216 3.05 0.66 -22.96
CA ASN A 216 1.78 1.38 -22.80
C ASN A 216 1.42 2.04 -24.14
N PHE A 217 0.41 1.50 -24.79
CA PHE A 217 -0.07 1.95 -26.10
C PHE A 217 -1.31 2.85 -26.03
N SER A 218 -1.69 3.32 -24.83
CA SER A 218 -2.87 4.16 -24.61
C SER A 218 -2.90 5.39 -25.51
N GLN A 219 -1.74 6.02 -25.73
CA GLN A 219 -1.63 7.19 -26.62
C GLN A 219 -1.71 6.87 -28.11
N LEU A 220 -1.59 5.60 -28.49
CA LEU A 220 -1.60 5.13 -29.89
C LEU A 220 -2.95 4.51 -30.29
N THR A 221 -3.89 4.44 -29.36
CA THR A 221 -5.21 3.81 -29.54
C THR A 221 -6.31 4.70 -28.99
N PRO A 222 -7.59 4.48 -29.33
CA PRO A 222 -8.71 5.19 -28.74
C PRO A 222 -9.08 4.69 -27.32
N LEU A 223 -8.28 3.80 -26.75
CA LEU A 223 -8.48 3.25 -25.41
C LEU A 223 -7.87 4.18 -24.34
N ASP A 224 -8.50 4.26 -23.18
CA ASP A 224 -7.97 5.01 -22.05
C ASP A 224 -6.73 4.34 -21.48
N THR A 225 -6.71 2.99 -21.49
CA THR A 225 -5.55 2.18 -21.12
C THR A 225 -5.39 1.01 -22.10
N LEU A 226 -4.16 0.78 -22.55
CA LEU A 226 -3.74 -0.45 -23.21
C LEU A 226 -2.27 -0.70 -22.83
N ALA A 227 -2.04 -1.58 -21.86
CA ALA A 227 -0.70 -1.82 -21.35
C ALA A 227 -0.42 -3.32 -21.17
N LEU A 228 0.84 -3.67 -21.36
CA LEU A 228 1.38 -4.99 -21.11
C LEU A 228 2.65 -4.84 -20.26
N ARG A 229 2.76 -5.59 -19.17
CA ARG A 229 3.96 -5.66 -18.35
C ARG A 229 4.39 -7.10 -18.20
N THR A 230 5.68 -7.37 -18.27
CA THR A 230 6.26 -8.66 -17.95
C THR A 230 7.40 -8.48 -16.98
N SER A 231 7.51 -9.39 -16.03
CA SER A 231 8.49 -9.31 -14.96
C SER A 231 9.03 -10.69 -14.59
N TYR A 232 10.21 -10.69 -14.04
CA TYR A 232 10.81 -11.86 -13.42
C TYR A 232 10.87 -11.64 -11.92
N ILE A 233 10.41 -12.64 -11.14
CA ILE A 233 10.38 -12.56 -9.69
C ILE A 233 11.43 -13.49 -9.12
N PHE A 234 12.29 -12.96 -8.25
CA PHE A 234 13.18 -13.69 -7.37
C PHE A 234 12.64 -13.65 -5.95
N SER A 235 12.55 -14.79 -5.29
CA SER A 235 12.12 -14.88 -3.90
C SER A 235 13.14 -15.69 -3.10
N TYR A 236 13.57 -15.15 -1.98
CA TYR A 236 14.43 -15.76 -0.99
C TYR A 236 13.68 -15.78 0.33
N GLN A 237 13.39 -16.97 0.86
CA GLN A 237 12.83 -17.11 2.20
C GLN A 237 13.72 -17.99 3.06
N ARG A 238 14.00 -17.53 4.29
CA ARG A 238 14.85 -18.21 5.23
C ARG A 238 14.22 -18.25 6.62
N ASP A 239 14.12 -19.45 7.19
CA ASP A 239 13.89 -19.69 8.61
C ASP A 239 15.20 -20.18 9.24
N ARG A 240 15.81 -19.32 10.07
CA ARG A 240 17.11 -19.62 10.68
C ARG A 240 17.00 -20.64 11.80
N LYS A 241 15.85 -20.74 12.46
CA LYS A 241 15.61 -21.70 13.57
C LYS A 241 15.53 -23.12 13.04
N ASN A 242 14.76 -23.33 11.98
CA ASN A 242 14.52 -24.64 11.39
C ASN A 242 15.53 -24.97 10.28
N ASN A 243 16.51 -24.07 10.04
CA ASN A 243 17.52 -24.19 8.98
C ASN A 243 16.89 -24.41 7.59
N GLN A 244 15.74 -23.79 7.33
CA GLN A 244 15.05 -23.87 6.04
C GLN A 244 15.47 -22.68 5.16
N LEU A 245 15.74 -22.97 3.89
CA LEU A 245 16.08 -21.97 2.87
C LEU A 245 15.34 -22.32 1.59
N PHE A 246 14.64 -21.34 1.04
CA PHE A 246 13.93 -21.42 -0.23
C PHE A 246 14.43 -20.33 -1.17
N LEU A 247 14.80 -20.73 -2.38
CA LEU A 247 15.18 -19.85 -3.48
C LEU A 247 14.22 -20.13 -4.62
N ASN A 248 13.21 -19.28 -4.75
CA ASN A 248 12.11 -19.48 -5.66
C ASN A 248 12.10 -18.36 -6.71
N HIS A 249 11.58 -18.69 -7.89
CA HIS A 249 11.52 -17.73 -8.98
C HIS A 249 10.29 -17.97 -9.86
N GLY A 250 9.91 -16.95 -10.62
CA GLY A 250 8.78 -17.04 -11.53
C GLY A 250 8.71 -15.89 -12.51
N LEU A 251 7.81 -16.06 -13.47
CA LEU A 251 7.43 -15.04 -14.43
C LEU A 251 6.05 -14.49 -14.06
N LEU A 252 5.88 -13.19 -14.17
CA LEU A 252 4.60 -12.53 -14.02
C LEU A 252 4.34 -11.71 -15.28
N ALA A 253 3.19 -11.94 -15.91
CA ALA A 253 2.70 -11.14 -17.03
C ALA A 253 1.40 -10.45 -16.61
N GLU A 254 1.27 -9.17 -16.93
CA GLU A 254 0.13 -8.34 -16.59
C GLU A 254 -0.33 -7.61 -17.84
N PHE A 255 -1.61 -7.64 -18.08
CA PHE A 255 -2.27 -6.97 -19.19
C PHE A 255 -3.41 -6.14 -18.66
N SER A 256 -3.54 -4.89 -19.13
CA SER A 256 -4.65 -4.02 -18.78
C SER A 256 -5.21 -3.32 -20.01
N ILE A 257 -6.53 -3.27 -20.10
CA ILE A 257 -7.30 -2.57 -21.10
C ILE A 257 -8.46 -1.82 -20.45
N LYS A 258 -8.58 -0.53 -20.75
CA LYS A 258 -9.68 0.31 -20.28
C LYS A 258 -10.29 1.08 -21.45
N TRP A 259 -11.60 1.12 -21.47
CA TRP A 259 -12.37 1.93 -22.39
C TRP A 259 -13.54 2.58 -21.66
N ARG A 260 -13.46 3.89 -21.47
CA ARG A 260 -14.45 4.68 -20.73
C ARG A 260 -14.67 4.12 -19.31
N PHE A 261 -15.85 3.57 -19.07
CA PHE A 261 -16.25 3.02 -17.77
C PHE A 261 -15.98 1.51 -17.60
N LEU A 262 -15.42 0.86 -18.63
CA LEU A 262 -15.09 -0.57 -18.61
C LEU A 262 -13.59 -0.79 -18.54
N GLU A 263 -13.15 -1.71 -17.68
CA GLU A 263 -11.76 -2.12 -17.56
C GLU A 263 -11.68 -3.65 -17.46
N ALA A 264 -10.66 -4.21 -18.07
CA ALA A 264 -10.30 -5.61 -17.87
C ALA A 264 -8.79 -5.70 -17.62
N GLU A 265 -8.43 -6.45 -16.58
CA GLU A 265 -7.05 -6.72 -16.23
C GLU A 265 -6.82 -8.21 -16.13
N ASN A 266 -5.63 -8.66 -16.50
CA ASN A 266 -5.22 -10.05 -16.35
C ASN A 266 -3.81 -10.10 -15.79
N THR A 267 -3.62 -10.91 -14.76
CA THR A 267 -2.33 -11.22 -14.15
C THR A 267 -2.09 -12.72 -14.24
N LEU A 268 -0.99 -13.13 -14.87
CA LEU A 268 -0.58 -14.51 -14.98
C LEU A 268 0.78 -14.71 -14.29
N TYR A 269 0.81 -15.55 -13.29
CA TYR A 269 2.03 -16.00 -12.62
C TYR A 269 2.35 -17.45 -12.99
N ILE A 270 3.60 -17.72 -13.34
CA ILE A 270 4.12 -19.07 -13.59
C ILE A 270 5.51 -19.18 -12.95
N GLY A 271 5.66 -20.08 -11.98
CA GLY A 271 6.94 -20.26 -11.29
C GLY A 271 6.88 -21.19 -10.09
N ASP A 272 7.83 -21.04 -9.20
CA ASP A 272 7.83 -21.71 -7.91
C ASP A 272 6.91 -20.98 -6.91
N PRO A 273 6.42 -21.66 -5.86
CA PRO A 273 5.63 -21.01 -4.80
C PRO A 273 6.40 -19.84 -4.18
N LEU A 274 5.84 -18.62 -4.23
CA LEU A 274 6.56 -17.43 -3.73
C LEU A 274 6.63 -17.33 -2.21
N MET A 275 5.75 -18.01 -1.47
CA MET A 275 5.58 -17.88 -0.03
C MET A 275 5.63 -19.24 0.68
N PRO A 276 6.73 -20.03 0.57
CA PRO A 276 6.80 -21.36 1.16
C PRO A 276 6.72 -21.37 2.69
N LEU A 277 7.08 -20.27 3.36
CA LEU A 277 6.98 -20.13 4.81
C LEU A 277 5.62 -19.56 5.29
N TYR A 278 4.70 -19.23 4.37
CA TYR A 278 3.38 -18.71 4.72
C TYR A 278 2.58 -19.62 5.68
N PRO A 279 2.56 -20.96 5.49
CA PRO A 279 1.83 -21.84 6.39
C PRO A 279 2.33 -21.83 7.85
N GLN A 280 3.57 -21.38 8.09
CA GLN A 280 4.18 -21.33 9.42
C GLN A 280 4.06 -19.95 10.07
N TYR A 281 4.11 -18.88 9.29
CA TYR A 281 4.25 -17.50 9.80
C TYR A 281 3.15 -16.56 9.33
N ASP A 282 2.31 -16.99 8.40
CA ASP A 282 1.17 -16.24 7.88
C ASP A 282 1.56 -14.80 7.50
N SER A 283 0.67 -13.86 7.70
CA SER A 283 0.86 -12.44 7.46
C SER A 283 1.90 -11.77 8.38
N LEU A 284 2.37 -12.45 9.41
CA LEU A 284 3.50 -11.98 10.21
C LEU A 284 4.79 -11.84 9.38
N LEU A 285 5.02 -12.75 8.45
CA LEU A 285 6.17 -12.70 7.53
C LEU A 285 5.77 -12.19 6.16
N ASN A 286 4.74 -12.77 5.54
CA ASN A 286 4.31 -12.47 4.17
C ASN A 286 3.03 -11.65 4.17
N GLN A 287 3.04 -10.47 3.56
CA GLN A 287 1.88 -9.57 3.53
C GLN A 287 1.10 -9.59 2.20
N GLY A 288 1.52 -10.40 1.25
CA GLY A 288 0.81 -10.59 -0.01
C GLY A 288 -0.32 -11.62 0.06
N GLU A 289 -1.05 -11.78 -1.03
CA GLU A 289 -2.11 -12.76 -1.16
C GLU A 289 -1.53 -14.18 -1.22
N SER A 290 -2.06 -15.03 -0.35
CA SER A 290 -1.56 -16.42 -0.14
C SER A 290 -1.74 -17.35 -1.34
N ILE A 291 -2.50 -16.95 -2.34
CA ILE A 291 -2.70 -17.73 -3.58
C ILE A 291 -1.40 -17.90 -4.39
N TYR A 292 -0.42 -17.00 -4.21
CA TYR A 292 0.91 -17.13 -4.82
C TYR A 292 1.78 -18.27 -4.25
N GLN A 293 1.23 -19.08 -3.35
CA GLN A 293 1.79 -20.40 -2.99
C GLN A 293 1.59 -21.45 -4.10
N HIS A 294 0.82 -21.16 -5.14
CA HIS A 294 0.64 -22.03 -6.31
C HIS A 294 1.63 -21.69 -7.42
N ARG A 295 2.04 -22.72 -8.18
CA ARG A 295 3.01 -22.59 -9.28
C ARG A 295 2.45 -21.85 -10.50
N ILE A 296 1.16 -22.03 -10.75
CA ILE A 296 0.43 -21.32 -11.80
C ILE A 296 -0.76 -20.66 -11.15
N TYR A 297 -0.82 -19.36 -11.31
CA TYR A 297 -1.94 -18.55 -10.86
C TYR A 297 -2.31 -17.54 -11.95
N ASN A 298 -3.60 -17.41 -12.22
CA ASN A 298 -4.14 -16.40 -13.11
C ASN A 298 -5.29 -15.68 -12.43
N LYS A 299 -5.25 -14.36 -12.44
CA LYS A 299 -6.34 -13.47 -12.03
C LYS A 299 -6.84 -12.73 -13.25
N THR A 300 -8.13 -12.81 -13.52
CA THR A 300 -8.80 -11.95 -14.49
C THR A 300 -9.79 -11.08 -13.75
N GLU A 301 -9.65 -9.78 -13.86
CA GLU A 301 -10.52 -8.78 -13.25
C GLU A 301 -11.31 -8.05 -14.33
N PHE A 302 -12.62 -7.95 -14.14
CA PHE A 302 -13.53 -7.12 -14.93
C PHE A 302 -14.10 -6.03 -14.03
N SER A 303 -13.88 -4.76 -14.40
CA SER A 303 -14.31 -3.62 -13.62
C SER A 303 -15.26 -2.72 -14.39
N VAL A 304 -16.25 -2.19 -13.67
CA VAL A 304 -17.18 -1.18 -14.16
C VAL A 304 -17.09 0.03 -13.24
N TYR A 305 -16.74 1.17 -13.79
CA TYR A 305 -16.74 2.46 -13.08
C TYR A 305 -18.14 3.05 -13.12
N ILE A 306 -18.85 2.99 -12.00
CA ILE A 306 -20.22 3.51 -11.83
C ILE A 306 -20.17 5.04 -11.77
N LEU A 307 -19.20 5.59 -11.02
CA LEU A 307 -18.86 7.01 -10.97
C LEU A 307 -17.35 7.15 -11.09
N GLN A 308 -16.89 8.14 -11.88
CA GLN A 308 -15.48 8.45 -12.01
C GLN A 308 -15.31 9.96 -12.17
N PHE A 309 -14.99 10.64 -11.03
CA PHE A 309 -14.66 12.05 -10.95
C PHE A 309 -13.32 12.20 -10.24
N PRO A 310 -12.63 13.32 -10.35
CA PRO A 310 -11.34 13.53 -9.66
C PRO A 310 -11.38 13.30 -8.16
N PHE A 311 -12.55 13.50 -7.52
CA PHE A 311 -12.75 13.42 -6.07
C PHE A 311 -13.65 12.26 -5.62
N VAL A 312 -14.28 11.54 -6.56
CA VAL A 312 -15.16 10.40 -6.29
C VAL A 312 -14.91 9.30 -7.32
N ASP A 313 -14.65 8.10 -6.83
CA ASP A 313 -14.58 6.89 -7.64
C ASP A 313 -15.51 5.82 -7.02
N VAL A 314 -16.42 5.28 -7.81
CA VAL A 314 -17.25 4.14 -7.42
C VAL A 314 -17.07 3.05 -8.45
N ARG A 315 -16.47 1.94 -8.04
CA ARG A 315 -16.09 0.83 -8.91
C ARG A 315 -16.64 -0.49 -8.40
N PHE A 316 -17.24 -1.25 -9.29
CA PHE A 316 -17.53 -2.67 -9.10
C PHE A 316 -16.51 -3.49 -9.90
N SER A 317 -15.91 -4.50 -9.28
CA SER A 317 -15.01 -5.45 -9.93
C SER A 317 -15.44 -6.88 -9.66
N TRP A 318 -15.29 -7.72 -10.66
CA TRP A 318 -15.45 -9.16 -10.55
C TRP A 318 -14.14 -9.85 -10.94
N ASN A 319 -13.53 -10.53 -9.97
CA ASN A 319 -12.26 -11.22 -10.12
C ASN A 319 -12.49 -12.71 -10.23
N LEU A 320 -11.86 -13.33 -11.20
CA LEU A 320 -11.77 -14.77 -11.39
C LEU A 320 -10.35 -15.21 -11.05
N HIS A 321 -10.22 -16.13 -10.10
CA HIS A 321 -8.94 -16.65 -9.64
C HIS A 321 -8.80 -18.12 -10.02
N TYR A 322 -7.85 -18.41 -10.90
CA TYR A 322 -7.47 -19.75 -11.28
C TYR A 322 -6.12 -20.08 -10.66
N ALA A 323 -6.03 -21.17 -9.91
CA ALA A 323 -4.78 -21.73 -9.44
C ALA A 323 -4.66 -23.19 -9.90
N GLN A 324 -3.44 -23.63 -10.20
CA GLN A 324 -3.19 -24.97 -10.75
C GLN A 324 -3.79 -26.08 -9.87
N ASN A 325 -4.57 -26.97 -10.49
CA ASN A 325 -5.25 -28.09 -9.83
C ASN A 325 -6.20 -27.69 -8.69
N GLN A 326 -6.71 -26.47 -8.71
CA GLN A 326 -7.67 -25.97 -7.75
C GLN A 326 -9.00 -25.62 -8.43
N PRO A 327 -10.12 -25.63 -7.70
CA PRO A 327 -11.38 -25.08 -8.19
C PRO A 327 -11.22 -23.59 -8.54
N LEU A 328 -12.01 -23.11 -9.50
CA LEU A 328 -12.10 -21.68 -9.78
C LEU A 328 -12.67 -20.96 -8.57
N ALA A 329 -11.98 -19.93 -8.11
CA ALA A 329 -12.48 -19.02 -7.11
C ALA A 329 -12.87 -17.69 -7.75
N HIS A 330 -13.79 -16.97 -7.14
CA HIS A 330 -14.19 -15.66 -7.61
C HIS A 330 -14.38 -14.68 -6.45
N GLN A 331 -14.25 -13.40 -6.75
CA GLN A 331 -14.33 -12.32 -5.78
C GLN A 331 -15.10 -11.17 -6.40
N GLN A 332 -16.05 -10.63 -5.66
CA GLN A 332 -16.80 -9.44 -6.01
C GLN A 332 -16.34 -8.29 -5.11
N LEU A 333 -15.95 -7.19 -5.73
CA LEU A 333 -15.49 -5.99 -5.06
C LEU A 333 -16.41 -4.82 -5.42
N LEU A 334 -16.85 -4.08 -4.42
CA LEU A 334 -17.49 -2.78 -4.63
C LEU A 334 -16.78 -1.78 -3.74
N THR A 335 -16.20 -0.78 -4.35
CA THR A 335 -15.51 0.32 -3.63
C THR A 335 -16.16 1.65 -3.96
N ALA A 336 -16.35 2.49 -2.94
CA ALA A 336 -16.70 3.89 -3.11
C ALA A 336 -15.67 4.72 -2.35
N HIS A 337 -14.88 5.45 -3.11
CA HIS A 337 -13.79 6.29 -2.60
C HIS A 337 -14.09 7.75 -2.84
N PHE A 338 -13.93 8.57 -1.80
CA PHE A 338 -14.04 10.02 -1.87
C PHE A 338 -12.80 10.64 -1.24
N ASN A 339 -12.20 11.60 -1.94
CA ASN A 339 -11.04 12.32 -1.44
C ASN A 339 -11.21 13.83 -1.63
N LEU A 340 -11.28 14.58 -0.53
CA LEU A 340 -11.51 16.02 -0.55
C LEU A 340 -10.27 16.79 -1.03
N SER A 341 -9.06 16.30 -0.79
CA SER A 341 -7.84 16.99 -1.22
C SER A 341 -7.76 17.13 -2.74
N ALA A 342 -8.39 16.22 -3.47
CA ALA A 342 -8.50 16.27 -4.93
C ALA A 342 -9.38 17.44 -5.44
N LEU A 343 -10.19 18.06 -4.56
CA LEU A 343 -10.98 19.24 -4.89
C LEU A 343 -10.21 20.56 -4.70
N THR A 344 -9.12 20.51 -3.92
CA THR A 344 -8.37 21.73 -3.51
C THR A 344 -7.04 21.91 -4.24
N ASN A 345 -6.66 20.94 -5.09
CA ASN A 345 -5.48 20.96 -5.95
C ASN A 345 -5.88 21.33 -7.43
#